data_0212b3c491e19906f767df232f7099fc
#
_entry.id   0212b3c491e19906f767df232f7099fc
#
_cell.length_a   1.000
_cell.length_b   1.000
_cell.length_c   1.000
_cell.angle_alpha   90.00
_cell.angle_beta   90.00
_cell.angle_gamma   90.00
#
_symmetry.space_group_name_H-M   'P 1'
#
loop_
_entity.id
_entity.type
_entity.pdbx_description
1 polymer ?
#
loop_
_entity_poly.entity_id
_entity_poly.type
_entity_poly.pdbx_seq_one_letter_code
_entity_poly.pdbx_strand_id
1 'polypeptide(L)'
;MNDKIIQYLKTITKLKSIKLAEKIAEILEISFDSAYRRATNKVEFTVSELEKIALYFKFSIDEVLFLSAKNNVLFATPETVNNTKSFLNFLQETNKMVFDYINIPNTTLFYSAKDLPFYYTIGQNLLSKLKFYIWMYSTNPDFHLKKIKFADFYLTPEITIESAKISFMNDAIDTVEIWNTSTIDSVLYAIEYLHKVRLITDQEIDDVINELQELLALIKLYATAGRKQNDKKFALYYNKLFVMNNSIYLKSGENNTGIIQYNLIEYLNTKNYKICSQLSDYFDNQIHLSQNLTKSNETDRNIFFELLAVKIAAFIENDYRVNG
;
A
#
# COMPACT_ATOMS: atom_id res chain seq x y z
N MET A 1 -16.89 19.96 22.68
CA MET A 1 -16.88 19.59 21.26
C MET A 1 -16.34 20.73 20.42
N ASN A 2 -16.94 21.89 20.48
CA ASN A 2 -16.60 23.07 19.65
C ASN A 2 -15.11 23.47 19.72
N ASP A 3 -14.52 23.52 20.92
CA ASP A 3 -13.11 23.86 21.11
C ASP A 3 -12.15 22.90 20.38
N LYS A 4 -12.44 21.61 20.38
CA LYS A 4 -11.64 20.60 19.65
C LYS A 4 -11.67 20.82 18.15
N ILE A 5 -12.85 21.14 17.63
CA ILE A 5 -13.03 21.42 16.19
C ILE A 5 -12.25 22.67 15.80
N ILE A 6 -12.31 23.73 16.62
CA ILE A 6 -11.56 24.96 16.37
C ILE A 6 -10.05 24.71 16.41
N GLN A 7 -9.57 23.96 17.38
CA GLN A 7 -8.15 23.60 17.47
C GLN A 7 -7.73 22.75 16.27
N TYR A 8 -8.52 21.76 15.88
CA TYR A 8 -8.29 20.95 14.71
C TYR A 8 -8.21 21.79 13.43
N LEU A 9 -9.19 22.69 13.22
CA LEU A 9 -9.20 23.61 12.09
C LEU A 9 -7.96 24.51 12.06
N LYS A 10 -7.52 25.04 13.19
CA LYS A 10 -6.27 25.82 13.29
C LYS A 10 -5.05 24.98 12.92
N THR A 11 -5.03 23.73 13.28
CA THR A 11 -3.92 22.80 12.99
C THR A 11 -3.84 22.49 11.50
N ILE A 12 -4.95 22.07 10.87
CA ILE A 12 -4.94 21.68 9.45
C ILE A 12 -4.82 22.88 8.50
N THR A 13 -5.34 24.06 8.90
CA THR A 13 -5.30 25.27 8.04
C THR A 13 -4.09 26.15 8.31
N LYS A 14 -3.44 26.01 9.47
CA LYS A 14 -2.39 26.92 9.98
C LYS A 14 -2.85 28.40 10.09
N LEU A 15 -4.18 28.65 10.09
CA LEU A 15 -4.77 29.96 10.16
C LEU A 15 -4.92 30.43 11.62
N LYS A 16 -4.63 31.72 11.87
CA LYS A 16 -4.97 32.40 13.13
C LYS A 16 -6.47 32.70 13.18
N SER A 17 -7.00 32.93 14.38
CA SER A 17 -8.45 33.05 14.65
C SER A 17 -9.17 34.05 13.73
N ILE A 18 -8.54 35.17 13.34
CA ILE A 18 -9.15 36.19 12.46
C ILE A 18 -9.33 35.63 11.04
N LYS A 19 -8.25 35.07 10.44
CA LYS A 19 -8.30 34.49 9.09
C LYS A 19 -9.17 33.22 9.04
N LEU A 20 -9.22 32.47 10.12
CA LEU A 20 -10.14 31.33 10.24
C LEU A 20 -11.60 31.83 10.30
N ALA A 21 -11.88 32.92 11.01
CA ALA A 21 -13.21 33.51 11.04
C ALA A 21 -13.66 34.05 9.68
N GLU A 22 -12.76 34.70 8.92
CA GLU A 22 -13.05 35.12 7.54
C GLU A 22 -13.46 33.93 6.67
N LYS A 23 -12.72 32.82 6.80
CA LYS A 23 -13.02 31.63 6.02
C LYS A 23 -14.33 30.94 6.45
N ILE A 24 -14.61 30.90 7.75
CA ILE A 24 -15.88 30.40 8.29
C ILE A 24 -17.06 31.27 7.83
N ALA A 25 -16.89 32.58 7.79
CA ALA A 25 -17.92 33.51 7.31
C ALA A 25 -18.29 33.22 5.85
N GLU A 26 -17.29 32.98 5.00
CA GLU A 26 -17.46 32.59 3.61
C GLU A 26 -18.19 31.26 3.46
N ILE A 27 -17.77 30.21 4.19
CA ILE A 27 -18.33 28.87 4.08
C ILE A 27 -19.79 28.80 4.56
N LEU A 28 -20.07 29.50 5.66
CA LEU A 28 -21.40 29.47 6.29
C LEU A 28 -22.33 30.55 5.80
N GLU A 29 -21.83 31.48 4.95
CA GLU A 29 -22.58 32.64 4.45
C GLU A 29 -23.16 33.51 5.61
N ILE A 30 -22.35 33.74 6.66
CA ILE A 30 -22.73 34.54 7.83
C ILE A 30 -21.82 35.76 7.98
N SER A 31 -22.25 36.72 8.84
CA SER A 31 -21.42 37.90 9.11
C SER A 31 -20.08 37.51 9.77
N PHE A 32 -19.03 38.32 9.51
CA PHE A 32 -17.71 38.13 10.13
C PHE A 32 -17.81 38.06 11.67
N ASP A 33 -18.60 38.93 12.30
CA ASP A 33 -18.75 38.90 13.75
C ASP A 33 -19.34 37.58 14.27
N SER A 34 -20.35 37.05 13.58
CA SER A 34 -20.94 35.75 13.90
C SER A 34 -19.93 34.61 13.72
N ALA A 35 -19.13 34.63 12.68
CA ALA A 35 -18.07 33.65 12.43
C ALA A 35 -16.92 33.79 13.43
N TYR A 36 -16.52 35.01 13.79
CA TYR A 36 -15.48 35.27 14.78
C TYR A 36 -15.86 34.76 16.18
N ARG A 37 -17.13 34.92 16.59
CA ARG A 37 -17.64 34.36 17.87
C ARG A 37 -17.55 32.83 17.89
N ARG A 38 -17.75 32.16 16.72
CA ARG A 38 -17.57 30.71 16.59
C ARG A 38 -16.10 30.33 16.63
N ALA A 39 -15.25 30.99 15.84
CA ALA A 39 -13.81 30.74 15.78
C ALA A 39 -13.07 31.00 17.10
N THR A 40 -13.68 31.79 18.01
CA THR A 40 -13.17 32.08 19.36
C THR A 40 -13.89 31.32 20.47
N ASN A 41 -14.71 30.33 20.12
CA ASN A 41 -15.47 29.48 21.05
C ASN A 41 -16.49 30.25 21.96
N LYS A 42 -16.98 31.41 21.52
CA LYS A 42 -18.01 32.17 22.20
C LYS A 42 -19.42 31.75 21.80
N VAL A 43 -19.57 31.10 20.66
CA VAL A 43 -20.81 30.51 20.17
C VAL A 43 -20.46 29.15 19.56
N GLU A 44 -21.27 28.14 19.87
CA GLU A 44 -21.08 26.80 19.32
C GLU A 44 -21.57 26.71 17.86
N PHE A 45 -20.93 25.85 17.10
CA PHE A 45 -21.45 25.47 15.79
C PHE A 45 -22.68 24.59 15.92
N THR A 46 -23.66 24.81 15.08
CA THR A 46 -24.74 23.84 14.86
C THR A 46 -24.25 22.62 14.08
N VAL A 47 -24.99 21.52 14.13
CA VAL A 47 -24.63 20.31 13.35
C VAL A 47 -24.57 20.62 11.85
N SER A 48 -25.51 21.40 11.33
CA SER A 48 -25.53 21.80 9.91
C SER A 48 -24.34 22.69 9.52
N GLU A 49 -23.88 23.56 10.41
CA GLU A 49 -22.68 24.38 10.19
C GLU A 49 -21.41 23.51 10.20
N LEU A 50 -21.34 22.53 11.11
CA LEU A 50 -20.23 21.58 11.17
C LEU A 50 -20.16 20.71 9.94
N GLU A 51 -21.29 20.26 9.42
CA GLU A 51 -21.35 19.53 8.15
C GLU A 51 -20.74 20.34 7.00
N LYS A 52 -21.16 21.60 6.81
CA LYS A 52 -20.62 22.47 5.77
C LYS A 52 -19.11 22.69 5.92
N ILE A 53 -18.65 22.94 7.15
CA ILE A 53 -17.22 23.13 7.45
C ILE A 53 -16.43 21.84 7.19
N ALA A 54 -16.95 20.68 7.63
CA ALA A 54 -16.30 19.39 7.45
C ALA A 54 -16.17 19.03 5.96
N LEU A 55 -17.20 19.25 5.17
CA LEU A 55 -17.19 19.04 3.72
C LEU A 55 -16.19 19.97 3.01
N TYR A 56 -16.15 21.24 3.39
CA TYR A 56 -15.24 22.21 2.79
C TYR A 56 -13.77 21.90 3.07
N PHE A 57 -13.43 21.63 4.35
CA PHE A 57 -12.06 21.31 4.74
C PHE A 57 -11.70 19.83 4.59
N LYS A 58 -12.63 18.99 4.11
CA LYS A 58 -12.45 17.55 3.85
C LYS A 58 -11.94 16.76 5.06
N PHE A 59 -12.57 16.94 6.22
CA PHE A 59 -12.29 16.16 7.41
C PHE A 59 -13.54 15.46 7.94
N SER A 60 -13.34 14.36 8.70
CA SER A 60 -14.43 13.71 9.42
C SER A 60 -14.62 14.33 10.79
N ILE A 61 -15.87 14.66 11.14
CA ILE A 61 -16.23 15.12 12.49
C ILE A 61 -15.87 14.04 13.53
N ASP A 62 -16.06 12.77 13.17
CA ASP A 62 -15.67 11.65 14.01
C ASP A 62 -14.17 11.64 14.29
N GLU A 63 -13.32 11.94 13.29
CA GLU A 63 -11.87 12.05 13.47
C GLU A 63 -11.53 13.05 14.57
N VAL A 64 -12.17 14.21 14.59
CA VAL A 64 -11.97 15.25 15.61
C VAL A 64 -12.51 14.84 16.98
N LEU A 65 -13.64 14.15 17.02
CA LEU A 65 -14.26 13.68 18.26
C LEU A 65 -13.52 12.47 18.84
N PHE A 66 -13.11 11.52 18.01
CA PHE A 66 -12.42 10.30 18.43
C PHE A 66 -10.95 10.51 18.77
N LEU A 67 -10.30 11.61 18.34
CA LEU A 67 -8.98 12.02 18.84
C LEU A 67 -8.92 12.10 20.39
N SER A 68 -10.06 12.19 21.06
CA SER A 68 -10.17 12.19 22.53
C SER A 68 -10.46 10.83 23.15
N ALA A 69 -10.90 9.84 22.39
CA ALA A 69 -11.11 8.47 22.87
C ALA A 69 -9.80 7.70 22.75
N LYS A 70 -9.17 7.40 23.87
CA LYS A 70 -7.79 6.88 23.99
C LYS A 70 -7.42 5.68 23.09
N ASN A 71 -8.41 4.97 22.52
CA ASN A 71 -8.18 3.71 21.80
C ASN A 71 -8.89 3.56 20.45
N ASN A 72 -9.59 4.61 19.97
CA ASN A 72 -10.26 4.54 18.68
C ASN A 72 -9.38 5.13 17.56
N VAL A 73 -9.33 4.45 16.44
CA VAL A 73 -8.62 4.88 15.24
C VAL A 73 -9.56 4.75 14.06
N LEU A 74 -9.63 5.80 13.24
CA LEU A 74 -10.36 5.79 11.98
C LEU A 74 -9.40 5.34 10.86
N PHE A 75 -9.91 4.42 10.05
CA PHE A 75 -9.26 4.01 8.81
C PHE A 75 -10.14 4.42 7.63
N ALA A 76 -9.53 4.97 6.61
CA ALA A 76 -10.19 5.11 5.32
C ALA A 76 -10.15 3.76 4.60
N THR A 77 -11.32 3.37 4.08
CA THR A 77 -11.47 2.18 3.24
C THR A 77 -11.67 2.61 1.80
N PRO A 78 -11.03 1.95 0.83
CA PRO A 78 -11.42 2.12 -0.57
C PRO A 78 -12.85 1.59 -0.79
N GLU A 79 -13.43 1.92 -1.93
CA GLU A 79 -14.64 1.25 -2.41
C GLU A 79 -14.35 -0.25 -2.57
N THR A 80 -15.29 -1.12 -2.15
CA THR A 80 -15.11 -2.58 -2.26
C THR A 80 -14.82 -2.99 -3.70
N VAL A 81 -13.71 -3.68 -3.89
CA VAL A 81 -13.25 -4.13 -5.21
C VAL A 81 -13.81 -5.51 -5.49
N ASN A 82 -14.83 -5.61 -6.35
CA ASN A 82 -15.51 -6.88 -6.69
C ASN A 82 -15.69 -7.12 -8.19
N ASN A 83 -15.27 -6.18 -9.03
CA ASN A 83 -15.34 -6.28 -10.49
C ASN A 83 -14.26 -5.42 -11.14
N THR A 84 -14.12 -5.54 -12.46
CA THR A 84 -13.11 -4.82 -13.25
C THR A 84 -13.23 -3.30 -13.11
N LYS A 85 -14.44 -2.74 -13.01
CA LYS A 85 -14.65 -1.29 -12.87
C LYS A 85 -14.20 -0.78 -11.50
N SER A 86 -14.65 -1.42 -10.42
CA SER A 86 -14.22 -1.04 -9.06
C SER A 86 -12.72 -1.24 -8.87
N PHE A 87 -12.13 -2.24 -9.58
CA PHE A 87 -10.69 -2.41 -9.59
C PHE A 87 -9.96 -1.25 -10.30
N LEU A 88 -10.45 -0.78 -11.44
CA LEU A 88 -9.89 0.39 -12.12
C LEU A 88 -9.96 1.64 -11.21
N ASN A 89 -11.09 1.86 -10.54
CA ASN A 89 -11.22 2.95 -9.57
C ASN A 89 -10.19 2.83 -8.45
N PHE A 90 -10.00 1.64 -7.89
CA PHE A 90 -8.97 1.37 -6.88
C PHE A 90 -7.55 1.73 -7.35
N LEU A 91 -7.19 1.37 -8.59
CA LEU A 91 -5.90 1.74 -9.17
C LEU A 91 -5.74 3.26 -9.32
N GLN A 92 -6.78 3.94 -9.79
CA GLN A 92 -6.78 5.39 -9.96
C GLN A 92 -6.63 6.13 -8.63
N GLU A 93 -7.34 5.71 -7.58
CA GLU A 93 -7.20 6.29 -6.24
C GLU A 93 -5.83 5.97 -5.63
N THR A 94 -5.30 4.78 -5.85
CA THR A 94 -3.94 4.41 -5.43
C THR A 94 -2.90 5.28 -6.13
N ASN A 95 -3.01 5.48 -7.44
CA ASN A 95 -2.14 6.36 -8.22
C ASN A 95 -2.14 7.80 -7.68
N LYS A 96 -3.31 8.33 -7.40
CA LYS A 96 -3.47 9.67 -6.83
C LYS A 96 -2.80 9.77 -5.46
N MET A 97 -3.03 8.79 -4.58
CA MET A 97 -2.39 8.75 -3.27
C MET A 97 -0.87 8.71 -3.40
N VAL A 98 -0.32 7.81 -4.21
CA VAL A 98 1.14 7.67 -4.39
C VAL A 98 1.74 8.93 -5.00
N PHE A 99 1.07 9.54 -5.99
CA PHE A 99 1.50 10.80 -6.61
C PHE A 99 1.64 11.95 -5.59
N ASP A 100 0.70 12.05 -4.64
CA ASP A 100 0.78 13.04 -3.58
C ASP A 100 2.05 12.87 -2.74
N TYR A 101 2.47 11.62 -2.46
CA TYR A 101 3.67 11.33 -1.65
C TYR A 101 4.99 11.48 -2.39
N ILE A 102 5.04 11.20 -3.70
CA ILE A 102 6.26 11.38 -4.50
C ILE A 102 6.74 12.84 -4.49
N ASN A 103 5.81 13.77 -4.44
CA ASN A 103 6.08 15.20 -4.45
C ASN A 103 6.47 15.77 -3.07
N ILE A 104 6.42 14.96 -2.00
CA ILE A 104 6.87 15.40 -0.68
C ILE A 104 8.35 15.03 -0.50
N PRO A 105 9.24 16.00 -0.26
CA PRO A 105 10.66 15.72 -0.06
C PRO A 105 10.92 14.74 1.09
N ASN A 106 11.93 13.90 0.94
CA ASN A 106 12.36 12.93 1.95
C ASN A 106 11.28 11.90 2.35
N THR A 107 10.31 11.63 1.48
CA THR A 107 9.38 10.53 1.71
C THR A 107 10.09 9.20 1.55
N THR A 108 9.87 8.30 2.51
CA THR A 108 10.36 6.93 2.49
C THR A 108 9.22 5.96 2.70
N LEU A 109 9.14 4.95 1.84
CA LEU A 109 8.20 3.85 1.94
C LEU A 109 8.87 2.71 2.70
N PHE A 110 8.27 2.28 3.81
CA PHE A 110 8.64 1.07 4.53
C PHE A 110 7.63 -0.02 4.23
N TYR A 111 8.10 -1.20 3.86
CA TYR A 111 7.26 -2.35 3.52
C TYR A 111 7.71 -3.60 4.28
N SER A 112 6.84 -4.17 5.10
CA SER A 112 7.00 -5.50 5.69
C SER A 112 6.29 -6.50 4.79
N ALA A 113 7.04 -7.36 4.11
CA ALA A 113 6.56 -8.15 2.98
C ALA A 113 6.32 -9.62 3.35
N LYS A 114 5.10 -9.94 3.77
CA LYS A 114 4.63 -11.33 3.86
C LYS A 114 4.43 -11.93 2.46
N ASP A 115 4.03 -11.12 1.52
CA ASP A 115 3.82 -11.39 0.10
C ASP A 115 4.68 -10.43 -0.71
N LEU A 116 4.95 -10.72 -1.97
CA LEU A 116 5.65 -9.76 -2.84
C LEU A 116 5.00 -8.39 -2.76
N PRO A 117 5.79 -7.32 -2.50
CA PRO A 117 5.26 -5.98 -2.45
C PRO A 117 4.37 -5.67 -3.66
N PHE A 118 3.22 -5.07 -3.38
CA PHE A 118 2.16 -4.85 -4.35
C PHE A 118 2.66 -4.19 -5.65
N TYR A 119 3.57 -3.25 -5.56
CA TYR A 119 4.11 -2.54 -6.71
C TYR A 119 5.02 -3.39 -7.63
N TYR A 120 5.47 -4.55 -7.20
CA TYR A 120 6.16 -5.53 -8.06
C TYR A 120 5.17 -6.47 -8.77
N THR A 121 4.00 -6.64 -8.18
CA THR A 121 2.94 -7.51 -8.72
C THR A 121 1.80 -6.69 -9.34
N ILE A 122 2.09 -5.47 -9.77
CA ILE A 122 1.20 -4.60 -10.51
C ILE A 122 1.98 -3.95 -11.65
N GLY A 123 1.47 -4.05 -12.86
CA GLY A 123 2.20 -3.56 -14.05
C GLY A 123 1.72 -4.27 -15.31
N GLN A 124 2.59 -4.30 -16.30
CA GLN A 124 2.36 -4.98 -17.60
C GLN A 124 3.11 -6.31 -17.67
N ASN A 125 3.00 -7.11 -16.61
CA ASN A 125 3.77 -8.33 -16.47
C ASN A 125 2.91 -9.53 -16.07
N LEU A 126 3.44 -10.75 -16.15
CA LEU A 126 2.71 -11.99 -15.84
C LEU A 126 2.43 -12.14 -14.35
N LEU A 127 3.30 -11.62 -13.47
CA LEU A 127 3.05 -11.59 -12.03
C LEU A 127 1.82 -10.73 -11.70
N SER A 128 1.64 -9.61 -12.40
CA SER A 128 0.41 -8.80 -12.32
C SER A 128 -0.80 -9.57 -12.81
N LYS A 129 -0.70 -10.19 -13.99
CA LYS A 129 -1.78 -11.02 -14.55
C LYS A 129 -2.17 -12.12 -13.57
N LEU A 130 -1.18 -12.81 -12.97
CA LEU A 130 -1.42 -13.86 -11.96
C LEU A 130 -2.12 -13.31 -10.72
N LYS A 131 -1.64 -12.19 -10.16
CA LYS A 131 -2.22 -11.56 -8.97
C LYS A 131 -3.68 -11.18 -9.21
N PHE A 132 -3.98 -10.57 -10.35
CA PHE A 132 -5.35 -10.21 -10.75
C PHE A 132 -6.23 -11.41 -11.01
N TYR A 133 -5.69 -12.43 -11.65
CA TYR A 133 -6.42 -13.67 -11.91
C TYR A 133 -6.84 -14.32 -10.59
N ILE A 134 -5.92 -14.47 -9.64
CA ILE A 134 -6.20 -15.07 -8.33
C ILE A 134 -7.20 -14.23 -7.55
N TRP A 135 -7.09 -12.91 -7.61
CA TRP A 135 -8.04 -12.03 -6.97
C TRP A 135 -9.45 -12.20 -7.57
N MET A 136 -9.59 -12.16 -8.90
CA MET A 136 -10.87 -12.39 -9.58
C MET A 136 -11.44 -13.78 -9.26
N TYR A 137 -10.59 -14.80 -9.26
CA TYR A 137 -10.96 -16.16 -8.94
C TYR A 137 -11.50 -16.32 -7.51
N SER A 138 -10.92 -15.57 -6.57
CA SER A 138 -11.25 -15.64 -5.15
C SER A 138 -12.46 -14.79 -4.76
N THR A 139 -12.72 -13.68 -5.48
CA THR A 139 -13.73 -12.68 -5.08
C THR A 139 -14.94 -12.60 -5.99
N ASN A 140 -14.84 -13.15 -7.21
CA ASN A 140 -15.94 -13.12 -8.18
C ASN A 140 -16.47 -14.53 -8.44
N PRO A 141 -17.65 -14.91 -7.89
CA PRO A 141 -18.22 -16.24 -8.07
C PRO A 141 -18.48 -16.61 -9.53
N ASP A 142 -18.89 -15.64 -10.36
CA ASP A 142 -19.16 -15.91 -11.79
C ASP A 142 -17.85 -16.24 -12.54
N PHE A 143 -16.76 -15.58 -12.20
CA PHE A 143 -15.44 -15.87 -12.77
C PHE A 143 -14.99 -17.27 -12.37
N HIS A 144 -15.11 -17.62 -11.11
CA HIS A 144 -14.75 -18.94 -10.59
C HIS A 144 -15.57 -20.06 -11.25
N LEU A 145 -16.91 -19.89 -11.37
CA LEU A 145 -17.79 -20.89 -11.97
C LEU A 145 -17.54 -21.10 -13.48
N LYS A 146 -17.14 -20.06 -14.19
CA LYS A 146 -16.82 -20.14 -15.63
C LYS A 146 -15.51 -20.88 -15.91
N LYS A 147 -14.64 -21.11 -14.91
CA LYS A 147 -13.35 -21.77 -15.05
C LYS A 147 -12.52 -21.17 -16.20
N ILE A 148 -12.46 -19.84 -16.27
CA ILE A 148 -11.69 -19.13 -17.30
C ILE A 148 -10.22 -19.54 -17.17
N LYS A 149 -9.60 -20.00 -18.25
CA LYS A 149 -8.18 -20.35 -18.24
C LYS A 149 -7.29 -19.12 -18.12
N PHE A 150 -6.11 -19.29 -17.58
CA PHE A 150 -5.15 -18.20 -17.42
C PHE A 150 -4.80 -17.55 -18.76
N ALA A 151 -4.65 -18.34 -19.85
CA ALA A 151 -4.45 -17.84 -21.21
C ALA A 151 -5.54 -16.87 -21.66
N ASP A 152 -6.78 -17.15 -21.32
CA ASP A 152 -7.97 -16.41 -21.79
C ASP A 152 -8.30 -15.19 -20.89
N PHE A 153 -7.54 -14.98 -19.82
CA PHE A 153 -7.69 -13.84 -18.93
C PHE A 153 -6.85 -12.66 -19.41
N TYR A 154 -7.50 -11.54 -19.68
CA TYR A 154 -6.85 -10.32 -20.15
C TYR A 154 -7.21 -9.14 -19.26
N LEU A 155 -6.20 -8.32 -18.97
CA LEU A 155 -6.38 -7.01 -18.35
C LEU A 155 -6.85 -6.02 -19.41
N THR A 156 -7.81 -5.15 -19.08
CA THR A 156 -8.21 -4.10 -20.03
C THR A 156 -7.06 -3.09 -20.20
N PRO A 157 -7.01 -2.39 -21.34
CA PRO A 157 -5.96 -1.37 -21.57
C PRO A 157 -5.90 -0.32 -20.47
N GLU A 158 -7.05 0.10 -19.93
CA GLU A 158 -7.14 1.09 -18.85
C GLU A 158 -6.49 0.57 -17.56
N ILE A 159 -6.77 -0.68 -17.19
CA ILE A 159 -6.16 -1.34 -16.01
C ILE A 159 -4.64 -1.43 -16.22
N THR A 160 -4.21 -1.84 -17.41
CA THR A 160 -2.79 -1.97 -17.75
C THR A 160 -2.06 -0.63 -17.62
N ILE A 161 -2.65 0.46 -18.10
CA ILE A 161 -2.09 1.82 -18.02
C ILE A 161 -2.01 2.28 -16.55
N GLU A 162 -3.09 2.14 -15.78
CA GLU A 162 -3.10 2.57 -14.38
C GLU A 162 -2.15 1.73 -13.53
N SER A 163 -2.04 0.44 -13.81
CA SER A 163 -1.08 -0.46 -13.16
C SER A 163 0.36 -0.05 -13.42
N ALA A 164 0.70 0.26 -14.69
CA ALA A 164 2.04 0.71 -15.07
C ALA A 164 2.46 2.00 -14.34
N LYS A 165 1.52 2.93 -14.10
CA LYS A 165 1.79 4.15 -13.33
C LYS A 165 2.23 3.83 -11.89
N ILE A 166 1.57 2.90 -11.20
CA ILE A 166 1.93 2.52 -9.83
C ILE A 166 3.34 1.92 -9.79
N SER A 167 3.65 1.01 -10.72
CA SER A 167 4.97 0.41 -10.83
C SER A 167 6.06 1.46 -11.05
N PHE A 168 5.84 2.39 -11.99
CA PHE A 168 6.76 3.51 -12.25
C PHE A 168 6.94 4.43 -11.04
N MET A 169 5.87 4.74 -10.32
CA MET A 169 5.92 5.62 -9.16
C MET A 169 6.69 5.01 -7.98
N ASN A 170 6.72 3.67 -7.86
CA ASN A 170 7.57 3.02 -6.86
C ASN A 170 9.06 3.36 -7.06
N ASP A 171 9.52 3.47 -8.29
CA ASP A 171 10.91 3.85 -8.58
C ASP A 171 11.20 5.33 -8.28
N ALA A 172 10.19 6.13 -8.05
CA ALA A 172 10.33 7.55 -7.72
C ALA A 172 10.39 7.85 -6.20
N ILE A 173 10.38 6.82 -5.32
CA ILE A 173 10.37 6.98 -3.86
C ILE A 173 11.48 6.16 -3.20
N ASP A 174 12.10 6.68 -2.14
CA ASP A 174 13.04 5.92 -1.31
C ASP A 174 12.30 4.77 -0.61
N THR A 175 12.89 3.57 -0.57
CA THR A 175 12.19 2.37 -0.09
C THR A 175 13.05 1.56 0.87
N VAL A 176 12.44 1.07 1.93
CA VAL A 176 12.99 0.10 2.88
C VAL A 176 12.06 -1.11 2.92
N GLU A 177 12.58 -2.26 2.55
CA GLU A 177 11.81 -3.51 2.51
C GLU A 177 12.37 -4.54 3.49
N ILE A 178 11.46 -5.23 4.18
CA ILE A 178 11.80 -6.34 5.06
C ILE A 178 11.14 -7.59 4.48
N TRP A 179 11.95 -8.54 4.08
CA TRP A 179 11.54 -9.78 3.44
C TRP A 179 11.86 -11.00 4.30
N ASN A 180 11.18 -12.09 3.98
CA ASN A 180 11.47 -13.44 4.45
C ASN A 180 11.54 -14.39 3.24
N THR A 181 12.04 -15.60 3.41
CA THR A 181 12.02 -16.60 2.33
C THR A 181 10.61 -17.04 1.94
N SER A 182 9.59 -16.78 2.78
CA SER A 182 8.18 -17.02 2.45
C SER A 182 7.52 -15.92 1.63
N THR A 183 8.21 -14.80 1.37
CA THR A 183 7.65 -13.66 0.60
C THR A 183 7.23 -14.04 -0.83
N ILE A 184 7.82 -15.10 -1.40
CA ILE A 184 7.44 -15.62 -2.73
C ILE A 184 6.39 -16.75 -2.69
N ASP A 185 6.02 -17.24 -1.50
CA ASP A 185 5.18 -18.44 -1.36
C ASP A 185 3.80 -18.27 -1.97
N SER A 186 3.21 -17.10 -1.86
CA SER A 186 1.89 -16.83 -2.42
C SER A 186 1.86 -16.99 -3.95
N VAL A 187 2.93 -16.63 -4.64
CA VAL A 187 3.07 -16.84 -6.09
C VAL A 187 3.17 -18.33 -6.40
N LEU A 188 4.03 -19.06 -5.68
CA LEU A 188 4.21 -20.48 -5.89
C LEU A 188 2.92 -21.28 -5.59
N TYR A 189 2.25 -20.99 -4.48
CA TYR A 189 0.96 -21.63 -4.14
C TYR A 189 -0.15 -21.29 -5.14
N ALA A 190 -0.17 -20.08 -5.66
CA ALA A 190 -1.13 -19.71 -6.69
C ALA A 190 -0.93 -20.52 -7.97
N ILE A 191 0.32 -20.67 -8.41
CA ILE A 191 0.68 -21.48 -9.59
C ILE A 191 0.30 -22.95 -9.35
N GLU A 192 0.72 -23.52 -8.22
CA GLU A 192 0.42 -24.91 -7.84
C GLU A 192 -1.11 -25.19 -7.86
N TYR A 193 -1.89 -24.29 -7.25
CA TYR A 193 -3.34 -24.42 -7.23
C TYR A 193 -3.94 -24.37 -8.64
N LEU A 194 -3.55 -23.39 -9.45
CA LEU A 194 -4.06 -23.25 -10.82
C LEU A 194 -3.68 -24.43 -11.72
N HIS A 195 -2.49 -24.99 -11.53
CA HIS A 195 -2.04 -26.18 -12.22
C HIS A 195 -2.88 -27.41 -11.83
N LYS A 196 -3.07 -27.68 -10.54
CA LYS A 196 -3.91 -28.76 -10.03
C LYS A 196 -5.35 -28.73 -10.55
N VAL A 197 -5.91 -27.54 -10.73
CA VAL A 197 -7.26 -27.37 -11.30
C VAL A 197 -7.28 -27.19 -12.82
N ARG A 198 -6.13 -27.33 -13.50
CA ARG A 198 -5.95 -27.26 -14.95
C ARG A 198 -6.36 -25.93 -15.58
N LEU A 199 -6.10 -24.84 -14.88
CA LEU A 199 -6.40 -23.47 -15.33
C LEU A 199 -5.18 -22.73 -15.86
N ILE A 200 -3.96 -23.26 -15.67
CA ILE A 200 -2.70 -22.76 -16.19
C ILE A 200 -1.96 -23.93 -16.86
N THR A 201 -1.20 -23.67 -17.91
CA THR A 201 -0.38 -24.64 -18.64
C THR A 201 1.05 -24.63 -18.12
N ASP A 202 1.83 -25.71 -18.40
CA ASP A 202 3.23 -25.81 -18.02
C ASP A 202 4.07 -24.67 -18.63
N GLN A 203 3.81 -24.31 -19.88
CA GLN A 203 4.51 -23.18 -20.52
C GLN A 203 4.24 -21.86 -19.82
N GLU A 204 2.99 -21.61 -19.43
CA GLU A 204 2.62 -20.38 -18.69
C GLU A 204 3.23 -20.36 -17.28
N ILE A 205 3.40 -21.53 -16.66
CA ILE A 205 4.11 -21.66 -15.38
C ILE A 205 5.58 -21.29 -15.57
N ASP A 206 6.25 -21.86 -16.58
CA ASP A 206 7.65 -21.54 -16.87
C ASP A 206 7.81 -20.03 -17.13
N ASP A 207 6.91 -19.41 -17.88
CA ASP A 207 6.93 -17.97 -18.17
C ASP A 207 6.77 -17.12 -16.90
N VAL A 208 5.84 -17.47 -16.01
CA VAL A 208 5.64 -16.77 -14.71
C VAL A 208 6.84 -16.95 -13.78
N ILE A 209 7.41 -18.15 -13.72
CA ILE A 209 8.60 -18.44 -12.90
C ILE A 209 9.81 -17.68 -13.42
N ASN A 210 10.02 -17.63 -14.73
CA ASN A 210 11.10 -16.84 -15.33
C ASN A 210 10.97 -15.36 -14.95
N GLU A 211 9.77 -14.79 -15.02
CA GLU A 211 9.53 -13.41 -14.63
C GLU A 211 9.76 -13.18 -13.13
N LEU A 212 9.38 -14.14 -12.27
CA LEU A 212 9.69 -14.08 -10.84
C LEU A 212 11.21 -14.07 -10.61
N GLN A 213 11.97 -14.89 -11.32
CA GLN A 213 13.44 -14.93 -11.23
C GLN A 213 14.07 -13.62 -11.70
N GLU A 214 13.58 -13.04 -12.79
CA GLU A 214 14.01 -11.72 -13.29
C GLU A 214 13.74 -10.61 -12.26
N LEU A 215 12.58 -10.62 -11.63
CA LEU A 215 12.24 -9.69 -10.54
C LEU A 215 13.22 -9.85 -9.37
N LEU A 216 13.50 -11.08 -8.93
CA LEU A 216 14.43 -11.34 -7.84
C LEU A 216 15.85 -10.87 -8.18
N ALA A 217 16.29 -11.06 -9.43
CA ALA A 217 17.57 -10.55 -9.93
C ALA A 217 17.63 -9.02 -9.91
N LEU A 218 16.55 -8.34 -10.30
CA LEU A 218 16.44 -6.88 -10.22
C LEU A 218 16.52 -6.37 -8.78
N ILE A 219 15.80 -7.02 -7.86
CA ILE A 219 15.82 -6.64 -6.43
C ILE A 219 17.21 -6.88 -5.84
N LYS A 220 17.89 -7.97 -6.21
CA LYS A 220 19.29 -8.21 -5.82
C LYS A 220 20.21 -7.10 -6.32
N LEU A 221 20.00 -6.62 -7.56
CA LEU A 221 20.76 -5.50 -8.11
C LEU A 221 20.52 -4.22 -7.32
N TYR A 222 19.26 -3.88 -7.01
CA TYR A 222 18.92 -2.72 -6.16
C TYR A 222 19.55 -2.82 -4.77
N ALA A 223 19.49 -3.98 -4.14
CA ALA A 223 20.13 -4.22 -2.84
C ALA A 223 21.65 -4.06 -2.92
N THR A 224 22.27 -4.54 -3.98
CA THR A 224 23.72 -4.40 -4.22
C THR A 224 24.12 -2.93 -4.37
N ALA A 225 23.40 -2.18 -5.18
CA ALA A 225 23.65 -0.77 -5.42
C ALA A 225 23.25 0.14 -4.23
N GLY A 226 22.29 -0.31 -3.42
CA GLY A 226 21.66 0.50 -2.38
C GLY A 226 20.76 1.60 -2.96
N ARG A 227 20.36 1.46 -4.21
CA ARG A 227 19.53 2.40 -4.95
C ARG A 227 18.79 1.74 -6.10
N LYS A 228 17.68 2.32 -6.51
CA LYS A 228 16.90 1.98 -7.70
C LYS A 228 17.44 2.70 -8.94
N GLN A 229 16.88 2.39 -10.12
CA GLN A 229 17.29 2.99 -11.40
C GLN A 229 17.20 4.52 -11.41
N ASN A 230 16.19 5.10 -10.74
CA ASN A 230 15.97 6.55 -10.64
C ASN A 230 16.75 7.22 -9.50
N ASP A 231 17.86 6.62 -9.06
CA ASP A 231 18.73 7.10 -7.98
C ASP A 231 18.06 7.22 -6.60
N LYS A 232 16.88 6.63 -6.43
CA LYS A 232 16.18 6.55 -5.14
C LYS A 232 16.83 5.49 -4.27
N LYS A 233 16.95 5.80 -2.97
CA LYS A 233 17.56 4.87 -2.02
C LYS A 233 16.72 3.60 -1.91
N PHE A 234 17.41 2.48 -1.83
CA PHE A 234 16.80 1.18 -1.61
C PHE A 234 17.55 0.45 -0.50
N ALA A 235 16.82 -0.09 0.46
CA ALA A 235 17.37 -0.94 1.51
C ALA A 235 16.52 -2.20 1.64
N LEU A 236 17.19 -3.36 1.62
CA LEU A 236 16.58 -4.67 1.79
C LEU A 236 17.09 -5.33 3.07
N TYR A 237 16.17 -5.86 3.85
CA TYR A 237 16.45 -6.58 5.10
C TYR A 237 15.83 -7.97 5.06
N TYR A 238 16.54 -8.95 5.58
CA TYR A 238 16.06 -10.32 5.74
C TYR A 238 15.72 -10.60 7.20
N ASN A 239 14.45 -10.83 7.51
CA ASN A 239 13.99 -11.22 8.83
C ASN A 239 13.79 -12.74 8.90
N LYS A 240 14.63 -13.41 9.69
CA LYS A 240 14.57 -14.88 9.89
C LYS A 240 13.53 -15.33 10.90
N LEU A 241 13.20 -14.48 11.88
CA LEU A 241 12.35 -14.83 13.02
C LEU A 241 10.87 -14.84 12.71
N PHE A 242 10.49 -14.25 11.68
CA PHE A 242 9.24 -14.29 10.98
C PHE A 242 7.92 -14.51 11.77
N VAL A 243 7.10 -13.50 11.91
CA VAL A 243 5.68 -13.49 11.50
C VAL A 243 5.38 -12.10 10.91
N MET A 244 5.43 -11.96 9.59
CA MET A 244 5.17 -10.67 8.95
C MET A 244 3.74 -10.63 8.41
N ASN A 245 3.12 -9.46 8.51
CA ASN A 245 1.94 -9.09 7.74
C ASN A 245 2.36 -8.07 6.69
N ASN A 246 1.62 -7.97 5.60
CA ASN A 246 1.82 -6.87 4.68
C ASN A 246 1.40 -5.56 5.37
N SER A 247 2.38 -4.83 5.83
CA SER A 247 2.22 -3.53 6.46
C SER A 247 3.09 -2.52 5.73
N ILE A 248 2.54 -1.35 5.48
CA ILE A 248 3.22 -0.28 4.77
C ILE A 248 3.18 0.96 5.65
N TYR A 249 4.31 1.65 5.72
CA TYR A 249 4.41 2.94 6.39
C TYR A 249 5.07 3.95 5.46
N LEU A 250 4.33 4.98 5.10
CA LEU A 250 4.84 6.12 4.36
C LEU A 250 5.28 7.18 5.37
N LYS A 251 6.59 7.33 5.52
CA LYS A 251 7.21 8.35 6.37
C LYS A 251 7.47 9.59 5.55
N SER A 252 6.77 10.67 5.84
CA SER A 252 6.76 11.88 5.01
C SER A 252 6.62 13.14 5.89
N GLY A 253 7.53 13.31 6.85
CA GLY A 253 7.51 14.43 7.78
C GLY A 253 6.24 14.47 8.63
N GLU A 254 5.39 15.47 8.40
CA GLU A 254 4.11 15.62 9.13
C GLU A 254 2.95 14.80 8.51
N ASN A 255 3.15 14.26 7.29
CA ASN A 255 2.10 13.55 6.53
C ASN A 255 2.31 12.02 6.54
N ASN A 256 2.66 11.46 7.69
CA ASN A 256 2.85 10.02 7.82
C ASN A 256 1.54 9.26 7.61
N THR A 257 1.62 8.10 6.94
CA THR A 257 0.46 7.24 6.70
C THR A 257 0.80 5.78 6.96
N GLY A 258 -0.02 5.15 7.79
CA GLY A 258 -0.03 3.72 7.96
C GLY A 258 -1.01 3.07 6.99
N ILE A 259 -0.60 2.00 6.31
CA ILE A 259 -1.40 1.26 5.34
C ILE A 259 -1.32 -0.22 5.72
N ILE A 260 -2.48 -0.83 5.94
CA ILE A 260 -2.60 -2.22 6.41
C ILE A 260 -3.46 -2.99 5.43
N GLN A 261 -2.91 -4.07 4.89
CA GLN A 261 -3.67 -4.98 4.04
C GLN A 261 -4.68 -5.78 4.87
N TYR A 262 -5.94 -5.82 4.46
CA TYR A 262 -6.97 -6.61 5.14
C TYR A 262 -7.57 -7.72 4.26
N ASN A 263 -7.36 -7.68 2.95
CA ASN A 263 -7.65 -8.78 2.04
C ASN A 263 -6.57 -8.85 0.94
N LEU A 264 -6.81 -9.59 -0.14
CA LEU A 264 -5.80 -9.91 -1.15
C LEU A 264 -5.18 -8.67 -1.83
N ILE A 265 -5.98 -7.63 -2.09
CA ILE A 265 -5.54 -6.41 -2.81
C ILE A 265 -5.95 -5.10 -2.14
N GLU A 266 -6.86 -5.13 -1.16
CA GLU A 266 -7.39 -3.91 -0.53
C GLU A 266 -6.65 -3.58 0.75
N TYR A 267 -6.49 -2.29 0.98
CA TYR A 267 -5.74 -1.73 2.11
C TYR A 267 -6.59 -0.71 2.86
N LEU A 268 -6.48 -0.75 4.18
CA LEU A 268 -6.95 0.31 5.07
C LEU A 268 -5.82 1.33 5.25
N ASN A 269 -6.12 2.60 5.19
CA ASN A 269 -5.12 3.62 5.45
C ASN A 269 -5.55 4.57 6.57
N THR A 270 -4.58 5.08 7.32
CA THR A 270 -4.79 6.02 8.41
C THR A 270 -3.62 6.99 8.56
N LYS A 271 -3.93 8.24 8.85
CA LYS A 271 -2.96 9.28 9.24
C LYS A 271 -2.94 9.49 10.76
N ASN A 272 -3.58 8.59 11.51
CA ASN A 272 -3.61 8.70 12.97
C ASN A 272 -2.20 8.64 13.53
N TYR A 273 -1.80 9.69 14.26
CA TYR A 273 -0.44 9.84 14.81
C TYR A 273 -0.01 8.63 15.65
N LYS A 274 -0.92 8.11 16.51
CA LYS A 274 -0.60 6.96 17.38
C LYS A 274 -0.25 5.71 16.57
N ILE A 275 -1.03 5.40 15.53
CA ILE A 275 -0.78 4.24 14.64
C ILE A 275 0.49 4.45 13.83
N CYS A 276 0.68 5.66 13.28
CA CYS A 276 1.90 5.97 12.51
C CYS A 276 3.16 5.88 13.39
N SER A 277 3.09 6.35 14.65
CA SER A 277 4.19 6.19 15.61
C SER A 277 4.45 4.71 15.93
N GLN A 278 3.40 3.92 16.20
CA GLN A 278 3.53 2.49 16.47
C GLN A 278 4.11 1.72 15.27
N LEU A 279 3.73 2.09 14.06
CA LEU A 279 4.31 1.51 12.83
C LEU A 279 5.77 1.91 12.66
N SER A 280 6.14 3.17 12.95
CA SER A 280 7.55 3.59 12.93
C SER A 280 8.38 2.75 13.89
N ASP A 281 7.94 2.62 15.16
CA ASP A 281 8.61 1.83 16.18
C ASP A 281 8.69 0.34 15.78
N TYR A 282 7.61 -0.19 15.18
CA TYR A 282 7.58 -1.55 14.66
C TYR A 282 8.63 -1.76 13.57
N PHE A 283 8.71 -0.88 12.57
CA PHE A 283 9.69 -1.00 11.49
C PHE A 283 11.13 -0.85 12.01
N ASP A 284 11.38 0.09 12.92
CA ASP A 284 12.70 0.27 13.53
C ASP A 284 13.13 -1.00 14.28
N ASN A 285 12.23 -1.62 15.04
CA ASN A 285 12.48 -2.90 15.73
C ASN A 285 12.71 -4.06 14.74
N GLN A 286 11.90 -4.16 13.68
CA GLN A 286 12.06 -5.21 12.67
C GLN A 286 13.40 -5.07 11.93
N ILE A 287 13.78 -3.86 11.57
CA ILE A 287 15.09 -3.57 10.95
C ILE A 287 16.22 -4.00 11.88
N HIS A 288 16.14 -3.67 13.16
CA HIS A 288 17.14 -4.05 14.16
C HIS A 288 17.31 -5.58 14.31
N LEU A 289 16.22 -6.33 14.19
CA LEU A 289 16.19 -7.79 14.28
C LEU A 289 16.54 -8.50 12.96
N SER A 290 16.71 -7.75 11.87
CA SER A 290 16.90 -8.30 10.53
C SER A 290 18.36 -8.19 10.07
N GLN A 291 18.75 -9.11 9.17
CA GLN A 291 20.01 -8.98 8.45
C GLN A 291 19.89 -7.94 7.36
N ASN A 292 20.77 -6.96 7.35
CA ASN A 292 20.86 -5.99 6.26
C ASN A 292 21.48 -6.67 5.02
N LEU A 293 20.76 -6.69 3.92
CA LEU A 293 21.22 -7.26 2.64
C LEU A 293 21.76 -6.21 1.66
N THR A 294 21.87 -4.95 2.10
CA THR A 294 22.21 -3.83 1.22
C THR A 294 23.71 -3.55 1.19
N LYS A 295 24.22 -3.16 0.03
CA LYS A 295 25.62 -2.71 -0.20
C LYS A 295 26.67 -3.75 0.24
N SER A 296 27.40 -3.49 1.30
CA SER A 296 28.58 -4.26 1.73
C SER A 296 28.30 -5.69 2.23
N ASN A 297 27.07 -6.02 2.52
CA ASN A 297 26.70 -7.37 3.04
C ASN A 297 26.48 -8.38 1.90
N GLU A 298 27.50 -8.60 1.08
CA GLU A 298 27.41 -9.46 -0.09
C GLU A 298 27.15 -10.92 0.25
N THR A 299 27.80 -11.46 1.27
CA THR A 299 27.64 -12.86 1.69
C THR A 299 26.20 -13.14 2.11
N ASP A 300 25.65 -12.33 3.03
CA ASP A 300 24.28 -12.51 3.52
C ASP A 300 23.25 -12.33 2.38
N ARG A 301 23.48 -11.36 1.50
CA ARG A 301 22.65 -11.13 0.32
C ARG A 301 22.66 -12.34 -0.62
N ASN A 302 23.84 -12.89 -0.93
CA ASN A 302 23.95 -14.05 -1.80
C ASN A 302 23.24 -15.26 -1.19
N ILE A 303 23.45 -15.55 0.10
CA ILE A 303 22.75 -16.63 0.81
C ILE A 303 21.23 -16.46 0.73
N PHE A 304 20.72 -15.26 0.97
CA PHE A 304 19.27 -15.01 0.92
C PHE A 304 18.67 -15.31 -0.47
N PHE A 305 19.28 -14.77 -1.53
CA PHE A 305 18.79 -14.99 -2.90
C PHE A 305 18.99 -16.43 -3.36
N GLU A 306 20.02 -17.13 -2.88
CA GLU A 306 20.21 -18.56 -3.12
C GLU A 306 19.09 -19.39 -2.44
N LEU A 307 18.70 -19.06 -1.21
CA LEU A 307 17.56 -19.71 -0.56
C LEU A 307 16.25 -19.55 -1.37
N LEU A 308 16.01 -18.38 -1.95
CA LEU A 308 14.86 -18.18 -2.83
C LEU A 308 14.98 -19.00 -4.14
N ALA A 309 16.17 -19.05 -4.74
CA ALA A 309 16.41 -19.84 -5.95
C ALA A 309 16.23 -21.34 -5.70
N VAL A 310 16.76 -21.86 -4.59
CA VAL A 310 16.57 -23.26 -4.18
C VAL A 310 15.09 -23.58 -3.97
N LYS A 311 14.33 -22.67 -3.36
CA LYS A 311 12.90 -22.84 -3.16
C LYS A 311 12.13 -22.91 -4.48
N ILE A 312 12.46 -22.06 -5.45
CA ILE A 312 11.88 -22.11 -6.80
C ILE A 312 12.26 -23.41 -7.50
N ALA A 313 13.52 -23.84 -7.43
CA ALA A 313 13.97 -25.09 -8.02
C ALA A 313 13.22 -26.29 -7.43
N ALA A 314 13.11 -26.35 -6.10
CA ALA A 314 12.35 -27.40 -5.42
C ALA A 314 10.86 -27.43 -5.83
N PHE A 315 10.26 -26.25 -6.02
CA PHE A 315 8.89 -26.15 -6.53
C PHE A 315 8.79 -26.75 -7.95
N ILE A 316 9.71 -26.42 -8.84
CA ILE A 316 9.73 -26.94 -10.21
C ILE A 316 9.92 -28.48 -10.22
N GLU A 317 10.77 -29.02 -9.34
CA GLU A 317 11.06 -30.46 -9.29
C GLU A 317 9.92 -31.28 -8.70
N ASN A 318 9.30 -30.79 -7.63
CA ASN A 318 8.37 -31.60 -6.82
C ASN A 318 6.90 -31.46 -7.23
N ASP A 319 6.46 -30.31 -7.73
CA ASP A 319 5.05 -30.02 -7.84
C ASP A 319 4.47 -30.15 -9.23
N TYR A 320 5.25 -30.05 -10.32
CA TYR A 320 4.61 -30.14 -11.62
C TYR A 320 5.32 -30.99 -12.69
N ARG A 321 6.56 -31.43 -12.49
CA ARG A 321 7.23 -32.37 -13.40
C ARG A 321 7.08 -33.84 -13.02
N VAL A 322 6.62 -34.16 -11.80
CA VAL A 322 6.51 -35.54 -11.29
C VAL A 322 5.12 -36.15 -11.53
N ASN A 323 4.12 -35.34 -11.88
CA ASN A 323 2.72 -35.76 -12.08
C ASN A 323 2.23 -35.64 -13.54
N GLY A 324 3.14 -35.56 -14.49
CA GLY A 324 2.87 -35.50 -15.94
C GLY A 324 2.95 -36.88 -16.63
#